data_e0d7e54ffe0bf4fde14a2bf90be86627
#
_entry.id   e0d7e54ffe0bf4fde14a2bf90be86627
#
_cell.length_a   1.000
_cell.length_b   1.000
_cell.length_c   1.000
_cell.angle_alpha   90.00
_cell.angle_beta   90.00
_cell.angle_gamma   90.00
#
_symmetry.space_group_name_H-M   'P 1'
#
loop_
_entity.id
_entity.type
_entity.pdbx_description
1 polymer ?
#
loop_
_entity_poly.entity_id
_entity_poly.type
_entity_poly.pdbx_seq_one_letter_code
_entity_poly.pdbx_strand_id
1 'polypeptide(L)'
;QKLDLFSVTLRQIGAHINRMLLEDAIDVLVNGDGNDNAAKQYKVGTSPIGGSSGTLTYDDLVDFWAQFDPYEMNTMLVSGDVMLKMLKLSEFQNPLTGLNFQGTGKMTTPLGANLLRTSAMSEGTMIGLDRNYALEMVQAGDVTVEYDKLIDRQLERAAITSTCGFAKLYQDASRVLKV
;
A
#
# COMPACT_ATOMS: atom_id res chain seq x y z
N GLN A 1 5.39 33.13 -16.27
CA GLN A 1 6.54 32.47 -15.60
C GLN A 1 6.27 32.20 -14.15
N LYS A 2 5.68 33.12 -13.38
CA LYS A 2 5.33 32.91 -12.00
C LYS A 2 4.27 31.80 -11.80
N LEU A 3 3.32 31.69 -12.72
CA LEU A 3 2.27 30.68 -12.68
C LEU A 3 2.81 29.26 -12.91
N ASP A 4 3.77 29.12 -13.81
CA ASP A 4 4.35 27.81 -14.11
C ASP A 4 5.21 27.30 -12.97
N LEU A 5 6.03 28.18 -12.36
CA LEU A 5 6.82 27.84 -11.20
C LEU A 5 5.94 27.45 -10.01
N PHE A 6 4.85 28.18 -9.82
CA PHE A 6 3.87 27.92 -8.77
C PHE A 6 3.19 26.55 -8.98
N SER A 7 2.78 26.24 -10.21
CA SER A 7 2.19 24.95 -10.54
C SER A 7 3.14 23.78 -10.29
N VAL A 8 4.42 23.92 -10.64
CA VAL A 8 5.45 22.91 -10.38
C VAL A 8 5.63 22.71 -8.89
N THR A 9 5.69 23.80 -8.12
CA THR A 9 5.84 23.74 -6.67
C THR A 9 4.65 23.07 -6.01
N LEU A 10 3.41 23.39 -6.44
CA LEU A 10 2.21 22.74 -5.94
C LEU A 10 2.20 21.23 -6.22
N ARG A 11 2.66 20.82 -7.40
CA ARG A 11 2.76 19.39 -7.74
C ARG A 11 3.78 18.69 -6.87
N GLN A 12 4.91 19.33 -6.58
CA GLN A 12 5.92 18.76 -5.70
C GLN A 12 5.41 18.60 -4.28
N ILE A 13 4.67 19.57 -3.77
CA ILE A 13 4.03 19.49 -2.46
C ILE A 13 2.97 18.39 -2.44
N GLY A 14 2.13 18.32 -3.47
CA GLY A 14 1.12 17.28 -3.60
C GLY A 14 1.73 15.88 -3.61
N ALA A 15 2.81 15.69 -4.36
CA ALA A 15 3.53 14.43 -4.39
C ALA A 15 4.13 14.08 -3.02
N HIS A 16 4.69 15.06 -2.32
CA HIS A 16 5.23 14.86 -0.97
C HIS A 16 4.13 14.47 0.04
N ILE A 17 2.99 15.16 0.00
CA ILE A 17 1.84 14.86 0.86
C ILE A 17 1.33 13.44 0.56
N ASN A 18 1.19 13.07 -0.70
CA ASN A 18 0.74 11.73 -1.10
C ASN A 18 1.68 10.64 -0.59
N ARG A 19 2.99 10.89 -0.63
CA ARG A 19 3.98 9.95 -0.10
C ARG A 19 3.87 9.82 1.42
N MET A 20 3.70 10.91 2.14
CA MET A 20 3.48 10.89 3.59
C MET A 20 2.20 10.16 3.95
N LEU A 21 1.12 10.40 3.22
CA LEU A 21 -0.16 9.71 3.42
C LEU A 21 -0.01 8.21 3.18
N LEU A 22 0.73 7.81 2.17
CA LEU A 22 0.97 6.40 1.90
C LEU A 22 1.80 5.74 3.01
N GLU A 23 2.83 6.42 3.50
CA GLU A 23 3.63 5.93 4.62
C GLU A 23 2.78 5.77 5.88
N ASP A 24 1.94 6.75 6.18
CA ASP A 24 1.01 6.70 7.31
C ASP A 24 -0.02 5.58 7.16
N ALA A 25 -0.57 5.40 5.97
CA ALA A 25 -1.51 4.32 5.68
C ALA A 25 -0.88 2.95 5.88
N ILE A 26 0.34 2.76 5.41
CA ILE A 26 1.09 1.51 5.58
C ILE A 26 1.38 1.26 7.05
N ASP A 27 1.80 2.29 7.79
CA ASP A 27 2.06 2.17 9.23
C ASP A 27 0.80 1.73 9.97
N VAL A 28 -0.33 2.33 9.68
CA VAL A 28 -1.62 1.95 10.31
C VAL A 28 -2.03 0.54 9.91
N LEU A 29 -1.86 0.15 8.66
CA LEU A 29 -2.18 -1.21 8.21
C LEU A 29 -1.35 -2.27 8.93
N VAL A 30 -0.07 -1.98 9.17
CA VAL A 30 0.87 -2.93 9.81
C VAL A 30 0.76 -2.88 11.34
N ASN A 31 0.84 -1.69 11.91
CA ASN A 31 0.99 -1.49 13.35
C ASN A 31 -0.30 -1.16 14.08
N GLY A 32 -1.37 -0.88 13.32
CA GLY A 32 -2.65 -0.47 13.89
C GLY A 32 -2.73 1.03 14.14
N ASP A 33 -3.89 1.46 14.60
CA ASP A 33 -4.20 2.88 14.85
C ASP A 33 -4.16 3.25 16.33
N GLY A 34 -3.55 2.41 17.17
CA GLY A 34 -3.47 2.62 18.62
C GLY A 34 -4.54 1.87 19.42
N ASN A 35 -5.42 1.13 18.77
CA ASN A 35 -6.50 0.37 19.40
C ASN A 35 -6.20 -1.14 19.49
N ASP A 36 -4.93 -1.50 19.58
CA ASP A 36 -4.48 -2.90 19.66
C ASP A 36 -4.97 -3.73 18.47
N ASN A 37 -4.89 -3.17 17.27
CA ASN A 37 -5.39 -3.77 16.05
C ASN A 37 -4.32 -3.90 14.96
N ALA A 38 -3.07 -4.15 15.35
CA ALA A 38 -1.98 -4.43 14.43
C ALA A 38 -2.31 -5.65 13.56
N ALA A 39 -1.87 -5.65 12.31
CA ALA A 39 -2.08 -6.76 11.40
C ALA A 39 -1.33 -8.01 11.88
N LYS A 40 -1.95 -9.17 11.70
CA LYS A 40 -1.26 -10.43 11.93
C LYS A 40 -0.12 -10.58 10.93
N GLN A 41 1.03 -11.02 11.41
CA GLN A 41 2.21 -11.20 10.60
C GLN A 41 2.49 -12.68 10.38
N TYR A 42 2.82 -12.99 9.13
CA TYR A 42 3.21 -14.33 8.70
C TYR A 42 4.62 -14.25 8.11
N LYS A 43 5.31 -15.36 8.14
CA LYS A 43 6.66 -15.46 7.58
C LYS A 43 6.75 -16.72 6.72
N VAL A 44 7.33 -16.58 5.54
CA VAL A 44 7.64 -17.73 4.69
C VAL A 44 8.62 -18.66 5.44
N GLY A 45 8.28 -19.92 5.50
CA GLY A 45 9.03 -20.92 6.26
C GLY A 45 8.51 -21.17 7.66
N THR A 46 7.47 -20.47 8.09
CA THR A 46 6.78 -20.66 9.37
C THR A 46 5.31 -20.96 9.11
N SER A 47 4.82 -22.08 9.64
CA SER A 47 3.40 -22.44 9.46
C SER A 47 2.47 -21.26 9.81
N PRO A 48 1.39 -21.00 9.03
CA PRO A 48 0.84 -21.79 7.94
C PRO A 48 1.48 -21.59 6.57
N ILE A 49 2.51 -20.77 6.45
CA ILE A 49 3.23 -20.52 5.18
C ILE A 49 4.47 -21.42 5.14
N GLY A 50 4.35 -22.54 4.45
CA GLY A 50 5.30 -23.65 4.60
C GLY A 50 6.55 -23.61 3.73
N GLY A 51 6.82 -22.53 2.99
CA GLY A 51 7.98 -22.43 2.09
C GLY A 51 9.32 -22.29 2.81
N SER A 52 10.33 -21.81 2.08
CA SER A 52 11.66 -21.53 2.62
C SER A 52 11.88 -20.03 2.76
N SER A 53 12.40 -19.59 3.90
CA SER A 53 12.68 -18.17 4.15
C SER A 53 13.60 -17.60 3.06
N GLY A 54 13.24 -16.42 2.56
CA GLY A 54 13.97 -15.76 1.47
C GLY A 54 13.56 -16.20 0.07
N THR A 55 12.76 -17.26 -0.05
CA THR A 55 12.27 -17.78 -1.33
C THR A 55 10.76 -17.71 -1.37
N LEU A 56 10.20 -16.94 -2.30
CA LEU A 56 8.77 -16.84 -2.48
C LEU A 56 8.31 -17.81 -3.57
N THR A 57 7.29 -18.62 -3.26
CA THR A 57 6.63 -19.50 -4.21
C THR A 57 5.16 -19.11 -4.38
N TYR A 58 4.54 -19.58 -5.45
CA TYR A 58 3.11 -19.38 -5.65
C TYR A 58 2.27 -20.04 -4.55
N ASP A 59 2.69 -21.20 -4.07
CA ASP A 59 2.01 -21.89 -2.97
C ASP A 59 2.02 -21.04 -1.70
N ASP A 60 3.11 -20.32 -1.43
CA ASP A 60 3.18 -19.39 -0.29
C ASP A 60 2.13 -18.29 -0.41
N LEU A 61 1.92 -17.77 -1.60
CA LEU A 61 0.89 -16.74 -1.86
C LEU A 61 -0.52 -17.30 -1.70
N VAL A 62 -0.76 -18.53 -2.14
CA VAL A 62 -2.05 -19.19 -1.97
C VAL A 62 -2.33 -19.46 -0.49
N ASP A 63 -1.35 -19.93 0.25
CA ASP A 63 -1.47 -20.14 1.70
C ASP A 63 -1.76 -18.82 2.42
N PHE A 64 -1.11 -17.75 2.02
CA PHE A 64 -1.36 -16.42 2.57
C PHE A 64 -2.78 -15.93 2.23
N TRP A 65 -3.19 -16.07 0.98
CA TRP A 65 -4.54 -15.74 0.54
C TRP A 65 -5.61 -16.46 1.36
N ALA A 66 -5.37 -17.71 1.68
CA ALA A 66 -6.30 -18.54 2.47
C ALA A 66 -6.52 -18.02 3.89
N GLN A 67 -5.62 -17.20 4.42
CA GLN A 67 -5.74 -16.67 5.78
C GLN A 67 -6.74 -15.52 5.89
N PHE A 68 -7.23 -14.98 4.78
CA PHE A 68 -8.06 -13.78 4.78
C PHE A 68 -9.55 -14.05 5.04
N ASP A 69 -10.03 -15.26 4.85
CA ASP A 69 -11.45 -15.56 5.07
C ASP A 69 -11.93 -15.04 6.44
N PRO A 70 -13.06 -14.32 6.55
CA PRO A 70 -14.11 -14.11 5.53
C PRO A 70 -13.85 -12.90 4.59
N TYR A 71 -12.74 -12.21 4.73
CA TYR A 71 -12.39 -11.10 3.86
C TYR A 71 -11.77 -11.60 2.56
N GLU A 72 -11.76 -10.75 1.56
CA GLU A 72 -11.20 -11.06 0.25
C GLU A 72 -9.94 -10.21 0.04
N MET A 73 -8.78 -10.85 -0.12
CA MET A 73 -7.55 -10.14 -0.47
C MET A 73 -7.62 -9.65 -1.90
N ASN A 74 -8.01 -8.40 -2.09
CA ASN A 74 -8.17 -7.78 -3.41
C ASN A 74 -7.02 -6.82 -3.75
N THR A 75 -6.12 -6.57 -2.83
CA THR A 75 -4.98 -5.66 -3.02
C THR A 75 -3.76 -6.22 -2.31
N MET A 76 -2.62 -6.13 -2.98
CA MET A 76 -1.32 -6.53 -2.45
C MET A 76 -0.34 -5.36 -2.61
N LEU A 77 0.15 -4.84 -1.49
CA LEU A 77 1.21 -3.84 -1.47
C LEU A 77 2.53 -4.54 -1.21
N VAL A 78 3.51 -4.35 -2.09
CA VAL A 78 4.77 -5.08 -2.02
C VAL A 78 5.96 -4.15 -2.10
N SER A 79 7.04 -4.49 -1.41
CA SER A 79 8.35 -3.86 -1.60
C SER A 79 8.92 -4.23 -2.98
N GLY A 80 9.89 -3.45 -3.45
CA GLY A 80 10.46 -3.64 -4.78
C GLY A 80 11.11 -5.01 -4.97
N ASP A 81 11.78 -5.53 -3.96
CA ASP A 81 12.41 -6.85 -4.00
C ASP A 81 11.38 -7.99 -4.04
N VAL A 82 10.28 -7.85 -3.29
CA VAL A 82 9.18 -8.83 -3.33
C VAL A 82 8.48 -8.78 -4.68
N MET A 83 8.25 -7.58 -5.23
CA MET A 83 7.69 -7.44 -6.58
C MET A 83 8.52 -8.19 -7.62
N LEU A 84 9.84 -8.05 -7.55
CA LEU A 84 10.74 -8.74 -8.45
C LEU A 84 10.63 -10.26 -8.33
N LYS A 85 10.56 -10.77 -7.11
CA LYS A 85 10.36 -12.21 -6.85
C LYS A 85 9.03 -12.70 -7.41
N MET A 86 7.96 -11.91 -7.25
CA MET A 86 6.65 -12.28 -7.77
C MET A 86 6.62 -12.30 -9.29
N LEU A 87 7.21 -11.31 -9.94
CA LEU A 87 7.24 -11.24 -11.41
C LEU A 87 8.05 -12.39 -12.04
N LYS A 88 8.98 -12.98 -11.30
CA LYS A 88 9.76 -14.15 -11.74
C LYS A 88 9.00 -15.47 -11.60
N LEU A 89 7.90 -15.50 -10.88
CA LEU A 89 7.08 -16.70 -10.76
C LEU A 89 6.40 -17.02 -12.10
N SER A 90 6.41 -18.28 -12.49
CA SER A 90 5.80 -18.70 -13.76
C SER A 90 4.31 -18.40 -13.85
N GLU A 91 3.60 -18.46 -12.73
CA GLU A 91 2.18 -18.17 -12.63
C GLU A 91 1.87 -16.71 -12.94
N PHE A 92 2.82 -15.80 -12.70
CA PHE A 92 2.69 -14.37 -12.99
C PHE A 92 3.15 -14.00 -14.40
N GLN A 93 3.73 -14.92 -15.14
CA GLN A 93 4.21 -14.69 -16.51
C GLN A 93 3.15 -14.94 -17.57
N ASN A 94 1.94 -15.27 -17.16
CA ASN A 94 0.81 -15.45 -18.09
C ASN A 94 0.52 -14.13 -18.81
N PRO A 95 0.50 -14.12 -20.15
CA PRO A 95 0.24 -12.90 -20.94
C PRO A 95 -1.06 -12.19 -20.58
N LEU A 96 -2.08 -12.93 -20.16
CA LEU A 96 -3.38 -12.35 -19.78
C LEU A 96 -3.32 -11.54 -18.48
N THR A 97 -2.43 -11.90 -17.57
CA THR A 97 -2.24 -11.17 -16.30
C THR A 97 -1.22 -10.04 -16.43
N GLY A 98 -0.29 -10.13 -17.37
CA GLY A 98 0.78 -9.15 -17.57
C GLY A 98 0.41 -7.93 -18.42
N LEU A 99 -0.72 -7.96 -19.13
CA LEU A 99 -1.07 -6.91 -20.09
C LEU A 99 -1.25 -5.52 -19.48
N ASN A 100 -1.73 -5.43 -18.25
CA ASN A 100 -2.00 -4.15 -17.61
C ASN A 100 -0.79 -3.54 -16.91
N PHE A 101 0.25 -4.32 -16.65
CA PHE A 101 1.43 -3.85 -15.94
C PHE A 101 2.20 -2.79 -16.73
N GLN A 102 2.35 -2.99 -18.04
CA GLN A 102 3.10 -2.07 -18.90
C GLN A 102 2.42 -0.71 -19.05
N GLY A 103 1.08 -0.67 -18.98
CA GLY A 103 0.33 0.58 -19.15
C GLY A 103 0.10 1.37 -17.87
N THR A 104 -0.12 0.69 -16.74
CA THR A 104 -0.57 1.32 -15.51
C THR A 104 0.37 1.14 -14.32
N GLY A 105 1.40 0.30 -14.43
CA GLY A 105 2.22 -0.11 -13.29
C GLY A 105 1.50 -0.98 -12.28
N LYS A 106 0.27 -1.39 -12.59
CA LYS A 106 -0.55 -2.26 -11.77
C LYS A 106 -0.74 -3.59 -12.47
N MET A 107 -0.67 -4.66 -11.73
CA MET A 107 -0.83 -6.01 -12.23
C MET A 107 -1.95 -6.70 -11.47
N THR A 108 -2.86 -7.35 -12.20
CA THR A 108 -3.81 -8.26 -11.58
C THR A 108 -3.15 -9.63 -11.46
N THR A 109 -3.11 -10.14 -10.24
CA THR A 109 -2.49 -11.44 -9.96
C THR A 109 -3.44 -12.58 -10.34
N PRO A 110 -2.92 -13.83 -10.49
CA PRO A 110 -3.79 -15.02 -10.65
C PRO A 110 -4.80 -15.20 -9.51
N LEU A 111 -4.53 -14.61 -8.34
CA LEU A 111 -5.44 -14.63 -7.18
C LEU A 111 -6.54 -13.56 -7.24
N GLY A 112 -6.57 -12.75 -8.29
CA GLY A 112 -7.54 -11.68 -8.45
C GLY A 112 -7.22 -10.39 -7.70
N ALA A 113 -6.11 -10.32 -6.99
CA ALA A 113 -5.69 -9.13 -6.27
C ALA A 113 -4.89 -8.19 -7.17
N ASN A 114 -5.09 -6.89 -7.01
CA ASN A 114 -4.24 -5.87 -7.64
C ASN A 114 -2.90 -5.81 -6.93
N LEU A 115 -1.83 -5.85 -7.69
CA LEU A 115 -0.46 -5.83 -7.19
C LEU A 115 0.11 -4.42 -7.37
N LEU A 116 0.54 -3.80 -6.26
CA LEU A 116 1.09 -2.46 -6.24
C LEU A 116 2.46 -2.47 -5.55
N ARG A 117 3.46 -1.94 -6.23
CA ARG A 117 4.78 -1.74 -5.64
C ARG A 117 4.84 -0.43 -4.88
N THR A 118 5.48 -0.42 -3.72
CA THR A 118 5.78 0.81 -2.98
C THR A 118 7.17 0.79 -2.39
N SER A 119 7.84 1.95 -2.42
CA SER A 119 9.13 2.16 -1.74
C SER A 119 8.96 2.54 -0.26
N ALA A 120 7.73 2.77 0.19
CA ALA A 120 7.42 3.12 1.58
C ALA A 120 7.47 1.93 2.53
N MET A 121 7.73 0.74 2.01
CA MET A 121 7.74 -0.51 2.77
C MET A 121 9.14 -1.09 2.86
N SER A 122 9.46 -1.70 4.01
CA SER A 122 10.74 -2.41 4.20
C SER A 122 10.90 -3.56 3.22
N GLU A 123 12.13 -3.85 2.85
CA GLU A 123 12.44 -5.00 2.00
C GLU A 123 11.89 -6.31 2.57
N GLY A 124 11.55 -7.23 1.68
CA GLY A 124 11.02 -8.53 2.06
C GLY A 124 9.62 -8.51 2.65
N THR A 125 8.89 -7.41 2.49
CA THR A 125 7.57 -7.23 3.11
C THR A 125 6.47 -7.12 2.06
N MET A 126 5.35 -7.77 2.34
CA MET A 126 4.12 -7.67 1.58
C MET A 126 2.95 -7.48 2.52
N ILE A 127 2.02 -6.60 2.15
CA ILE A 127 0.74 -6.44 2.82
C ILE A 127 -0.35 -6.92 1.87
N GLY A 128 -1.16 -7.89 2.31
CA GLY A 128 -2.41 -8.22 1.64
C GLY A 128 -3.56 -7.55 2.38
N LEU A 129 -4.51 -7.03 1.64
CA LEU A 129 -5.67 -6.38 2.27
C LEU A 129 -6.93 -6.49 1.43
N ASP A 130 -8.06 -6.42 2.13
CA ASP A 130 -9.35 -6.12 1.54
C ASP A 130 -9.59 -4.63 1.69
N ARG A 131 -9.44 -3.88 0.60
CA ARG A 131 -9.51 -2.41 0.62
C ARG A 131 -10.87 -1.87 1.03
N ASN A 132 -11.92 -2.68 0.99
CA ASN A 132 -13.25 -2.27 1.39
C ASN A 132 -13.43 -2.28 2.91
N TYR A 133 -12.59 -3.03 3.63
CA TYR A 133 -12.73 -3.27 5.07
C TYR A 133 -11.48 -2.98 5.89
N ALA A 134 -10.34 -2.73 5.27
CA ALA A 134 -9.07 -2.64 5.99
C ALA A 134 -8.82 -1.26 6.59
N LEU A 135 -9.09 -0.19 5.83
CA LEU A 135 -8.62 1.14 6.18
C LEU A 135 -9.63 2.20 5.77
N GLU A 136 -9.80 3.21 6.61
CA GLU A 136 -10.56 4.41 6.31
C GLU A 136 -9.66 5.63 6.43
N MET A 137 -9.71 6.51 5.45
CA MET A 137 -9.05 7.80 5.53
C MET A 137 -9.96 8.79 6.26
N VAL A 138 -9.48 9.30 7.38
CA VAL A 138 -10.17 10.33 8.16
C VAL A 138 -9.54 11.67 7.81
N GLN A 139 -10.32 12.54 7.24
CA GLN A 139 -9.87 13.86 6.83
C GLN A 139 -10.49 14.90 7.76
N ALA A 140 -9.67 15.63 8.49
CA ALA A 140 -10.08 16.73 9.33
C ALA A 140 -9.77 18.04 8.62
N GLY A 141 -10.81 18.69 8.09
CA GLY A 141 -10.69 19.96 7.41
C GLY A 141 -10.70 19.85 5.88
N ASP A 142 -11.08 20.94 5.27
CA ASP A 142 -11.18 21.04 3.81
C ASP A 142 -9.83 21.45 3.22
N VAL A 143 -9.20 20.52 2.51
CA VAL A 143 -7.92 20.74 1.84
C VAL A 143 -8.00 21.88 0.82
N THR A 144 -9.17 22.10 0.23
CA THR A 144 -9.39 23.15 -0.78
C THR A 144 -9.29 24.56 -0.18
N VAL A 145 -9.78 24.77 1.05
CA VAL A 145 -9.68 26.06 1.74
C VAL A 145 -8.24 26.38 2.11
N GLU A 146 -7.45 25.38 2.37
CA GLU A 146 -6.03 25.54 2.70
C GLU A 146 -5.18 25.90 1.47
N TYR A 147 -5.60 25.50 0.26
CA TYR A 147 -4.95 25.90 -0.98
C TYR A 147 -5.03 27.41 -1.21
N ASP A 148 -6.16 28.03 -0.95
CA ASP A 148 -6.32 29.47 -1.10
C ASP A 148 -5.43 30.25 -0.13
N LYS A 149 -5.21 29.73 1.06
CA LYS A 149 -4.27 30.34 2.03
C LYS A 149 -2.81 30.13 1.66
N LEU A 150 -2.50 29.08 0.89
CA LEU A 150 -1.14 28.81 0.44
C LEU A 150 -0.68 29.78 -0.64
N ILE A 151 -1.58 30.37 -1.39
CA ILE A 151 -1.27 31.39 -2.39
C ILE A 151 -0.69 32.64 -1.73
N ASP A 152 -1.19 33.00 -0.55
CA ASP A 152 -0.79 34.20 0.19
C ASP A 152 0.29 33.94 1.24
N ARG A 153 0.50 32.68 1.59
CA ARG A 153 1.40 32.34 2.70
C ARG A 153 2.32 31.20 2.36
N GLN A 154 3.33 31.04 2.72
CA GLN A 154 4.39 30.12 2.42
C GLN A 154 3.95 28.65 2.47
N LEU A 155 4.52 27.92 1.57
CA LEU A 155 4.28 26.50 1.30
C LEU A 155 4.46 25.58 2.50
N GLU A 156 5.13 26.02 3.54
CA GLU A 156 5.30 25.28 4.80
C GLU A 156 3.99 24.94 5.50
N ARG A 157 2.97 25.74 5.28
CA ARG A 157 1.66 25.52 5.87
C ARG A 157 0.86 24.40 5.24
N ALA A 158 1.16 24.02 4.00
CA ALA A 158 0.51 22.90 3.34
C ALA A 158 0.77 21.56 4.03
N ALA A 159 2.00 21.38 4.51
CA ALA A 159 2.39 20.18 5.21
C ALA A 159 1.78 20.11 6.63
N ILE A 160 1.47 21.27 7.22
CA ILE A 160 0.92 21.37 8.57
C ILE A 160 -0.60 21.26 8.58
N THR A 161 -1.27 21.64 7.49
CA THR A 161 -2.72 21.75 7.43
C THR A 161 -3.40 20.60 6.68
N SER A 162 -2.68 19.71 6.02
CA SER A 162 -3.26 18.47 5.53
C SER A 162 -3.37 17.48 6.71
N THR A 163 -4.34 17.71 7.57
CA THR A 163 -4.66 16.79 8.65
C THR A 163 -5.48 15.63 8.10
N CYS A 164 -4.80 14.70 7.43
CA CYS A 164 -5.38 13.41 7.10
C CYS A 164 -4.82 12.37 8.07
N GLY A 165 -5.69 11.58 8.63
CA GLY A 165 -5.34 10.41 9.43
C GLY A 165 -5.98 9.16 8.85
N PHE A 166 -5.55 8.01 9.33
CA PHE A 166 -6.13 6.74 8.93
C PHE A 166 -6.62 6.00 10.17
N ALA A 167 -7.78 5.39 10.05
CA ALA A 167 -8.32 4.48 11.05
C ALA A 167 -8.40 3.08 10.45
N LYS A 168 -8.04 2.08 11.23
CA LYS A 168 -8.12 0.69 10.83
C LYS A 168 -9.52 0.18 11.16
N LEU A 169 -10.27 -0.26 10.14
CA LEU A 169 -11.65 -0.68 10.31
C LEU A 169 -11.75 -2.08 10.92
N TYR A 170 -11.15 -3.06 10.28
CA TYR A 170 -11.15 -4.45 10.73
C TYR A 170 -9.73 -4.98 10.75
N GLN A 171 -9.30 -5.47 11.90
CA GLN A 171 -7.94 -5.97 12.10
C GLN A 171 -7.55 -7.05 11.08
N ASP A 172 -8.44 -8.00 10.85
CA ASP A 172 -8.14 -9.16 10.03
C ASP A 172 -8.32 -8.93 8.52
N ALA A 173 -8.77 -7.75 8.13
CA ALA A 173 -8.89 -7.37 6.72
C ALA A 173 -7.55 -6.96 6.10
N SER A 174 -6.50 -6.87 6.88
CA SER A 174 -5.12 -6.70 6.40
C SER A 174 -4.19 -7.63 7.16
N ARG A 175 -3.22 -8.20 6.46
CA ARG A 175 -2.22 -9.12 7.01
C ARG A 175 -0.88 -8.87 6.35
N VAL A 176 0.20 -9.19 7.03
CA VAL A 176 1.56 -8.94 6.57
C VAL A 176 2.26 -10.28 6.34
N LEU A 177 2.97 -10.39 5.22
CA LEU A 177 3.84 -11.52 4.92
C LEU A 177 5.28 -11.04 4.81
N LYS A 178 6.17 -11.67 5.56
CA LYS A 178 7.62 -11.50 5.45
C LYS A 178 8.19 -12.63 4.63
N VAL A 179 8.96 -12.26 3.61
CA VAL A 179 9.61 -13.24 2.72
C VAL A 179 11.03 -13.53 3.15
#